data_859d2103856a7c1213fb31ed346f8647
#
_entry.id   859d2103856a7c1213fb31ed346f8647
#
_cell.length_a   1.000
_cell.length_b   1.000
_cell.length_c   1.000
_cell.angle_alpha   90.00
_cell.angle_beta   90.00
_cell.angle_gamma   90.00
#
_symmetry.space_group_name_H-M   'P 1'
#
loop_
_entity.id
_entity.type
_entity.pdbx_description
1 polymer ?
#
loop_
_entity_poly.entity_id
_entity_poly.type
_entity_poly.pdbx_seq_one_letter_code
_entity_poly.pdbx_strand_id
1 'polypeptide(L)'
;MKYEPLWERFEAIALDGTPWTVQFVRAGFLTMADRPELYFFRVARGADGSPKAAEEVVVGISGESLARFEKPRRRLSREEKIDLTGWLIKKNIEAEKALDSNNLFIRDDELAALAGQLGIPG
;
A
#
# COMPACT_ATOMS: atom_id res chain seq x y z
N MET A 1 18.10 -6.92 0.02
CA MET A 1 16.89 -7.70 -0.31
C MET A 1 16.47 -7.41 -1.75
N LYS A 2 16.16 -8.45 -2.48
CA LYS A 2 15.72 -8.27 -3.86
C LYS A 2 14.26 -7.84 -3.89
N TYR A 3 13.97 -6.79 -4.68
CA TYR A 3 12.61 -6.32 -4.85
C TYR A 3 11.76 -7.36 -5.57
N GLU A 4 10.63 -7.73 -4.96
CA GLU A 4 9.67 -8.65 -5.56
C GLU A 4 8.33 -7.93 -5.68
N PRO A 5 7.88 -7.63 -6.92
CA PRO A 5 6.59 -6.97 -7.11
C PRO A 5 5.44 -7.80 -6.57
N LEU A 6 4.49 -7.12 -5.90
CA LEU A 6 3.26 -7.75 -5.41
C LEU A 6 2.22 -7.86 -6.52
N TRP A 7 2.43 -7.14 -7.62
CA TRP A 7 1.47 -7.03 -8.71
C TRP A 7 0.18 -6.33 -8.26
N GLU A 8 -0.79 -6.26 -9.14
CA GLU A 8 -2.06 -5.58 -8.82
C GLU A 8 -2.99 -6.44 -7.97
N ARG A 9 -2.67 -7.72 -7.80
CA ARG A 9 -3.46 -8.65 -6.98
C ARG A 9 -2.54 -9.61 -6.24
N PHE A 10 -2.81 -9.78 -4.96
CA PHE A 10 -2.03 -10.69 -4.13
C PHE A 10 -2.85 -11.18 -2.93
N GLU A 11 -2.32 -12.17 -2.23
CA GLU A 11 -2.92 -12.70 -1.00
C GLU A 11 -2.07 -12.33 0.21
N ALA A 12 -2.73 -12.18 1.36
CA ALA A 12 -2.10 -11.99 2.65
C ALA A 12 -2.74 -12.93 3.65
N ILE A 13 -1.94 -13.44 4.60
CA ILE A 13 -2.42 -14.38 5.62
C ILE A 13 -2.40 -13.69 6.97
N ALA A 14 -3.56 -13.57 7.62
CA ALA A 14 -3.66 -13.01 8.95
C ALA A 14 -3.05 -13.93 9.99
N LEU A 15 -2.86 -13.42 11.21
CA LEU A 15 -2.28 -14.21 12.31
C LEU A 15 -3.11 -15.45 12.64
N ASP A 16 -4.43 -15.38 12.47
CA ASP A 16 -5.32 -16.53 12.70
C ASP A 16 -5.33 -17.54 11.55
N GLY A 17 -4.51 -17.32 10.52
CA GLY A 17 -4.45 -18.18 9.35
C GLY A 17 -5.47 -17.89 8.26
N THR A 18 -6.33 -16.87 8.47
CA THR A 18 -7.33 -16.49 7.47
C THR A 18 -6.65 -15.84 6.26
N PRO A 19 -6.89 -16.36 5.03
CA PRO A 19 -6.38 -15.71 3.83
C PRO A 19 -7.23 -14.48 3.49
N TRP A 20 -6.57 -13.45 2.95
CA TRP A 20 -7.20 -12.25 2.45
C TRP A 20 -6.72 -12.01 1.02
N THR A 21 -7.61 -11.56 0.15
CA THR A 21 -7.27 -11.17 -1.21
C THR A 21 -7.26 -9.65 -1.30
N VAL A 22 -6.19 -9.10 -1.86
CA VAL A 22 -6.02 -7.66 -2.04
C VAL A 22 -5.87 -7.40 -3.54
N GLN A 23 -6.67 -6.46 -4.05
CA GLN A 23 -6.63 -6.11 -5.47
C GLN A 23 -6.60 -4.60 -5.63
N PHE A 24 -5.64 -4.10 -6.41
CA PHE A 24 -5.57 -2.69 -6.76
C PHE A 24 -6.74 -2.32 -7.69
N VAL A 25 -7.37 -1.17 -7.43
CA VAL A 25 -8.50 -0.70 -8.21
C VAL A 25 -8.12 0.52 -9.05
N ARG A 26 -7.67 1.58 -8.39
CA ARG A 26 -7.32 2.83 -9.07
C ARG A 26 -6.44 3.70 -8.19
N ALA A 27 -5.80 4.69 -8.81
CA ALA A 27 -5.02 5.72 -8.13
C ALA A 27 -5.63 7.09 -8.39
N GLY A 28 -5.41 8.02 -7.47
CA GLY A 28 -5.87 9.38 -7.60
C GLY A 28 -5.03 10.30 -6.71
N PHE A 29 -5.48 11.53 -6.55
CA PHE A 29 -4.82 12.48 -5.64
C PHE A 29 -5.86 13.46 -5.12
N LEU A 30 -5.57 14.05 -3.96
CA LEU A 30 -6.41 15.10 -3.40
C LEU A 30 -5.82 16.47 -3.71
N THR A 31 -6.70 17.43 -4.01
CA THR A 31 -6.29 18.81 -4.29
C THR A 31 -6.23 19.63 -3.00
N MET A 32 -5.48 19.15 -2.03
CA MET A 32 -5.23 19.88 -0.79
C MET A 32 -3.75 20.29 -0.72
N ALA A 33 -3.39 21.04 0.31
CA ALA A 33 -2.07 21.65 0.39
C ALA A 33 -0.91 20.67 0.22
N ASP A 34 -1.03 19.46 0.78
CA ASP A 34 0.00 18.45 0.68
C ASP A 34 -0.07 17.63 -0.61
N ARG A 35 -1.21 17.68 -1.31
CA ARG A 35 -1.48 16.91 -2.53
C ARG A 35 -1.14 15.43 -2.39
N PRO A 36 -1.72 14.73 -1.39
CA PRO A 36 -1.42 13.32 -1.21
C PRO A 36 -1.93 12.50 -2.39
N GLU A 37 -1.17 11.46 -2.75
CA GLU A 37 -1.61 10.46 -3.72
C GLU A 37 -2.40 9.39 -2.99
N LEU A 38 -3.47 8.92 -3.63
CA LEU A 38 -4.35 7.91 -3.06
C LEU A 38 -4.35 6.66 -3.92
N TYR A 39 -4.29 5.52 -3.26
CA TYR A 39 -4.29 4.21 -3.93
C TYR A 39 -5.44 3.40 -3.35
N PHE A 40 -6.39 3.03 -4.20
CA PHE A 40 -7.63 2.37 -3.82
C PHE A 40 -7.51 0.89 -4.10
N PHE A 41 -7.77 0.09 -3.07
CA PHE A 41 -7.70 -1.37 -3.15
C PHE A 41 -9.04 -1.96 -2.74
N ARG A 42 -9.34 -3.13 -3.31
CA ARG A 42 -10.44 -3.96 -2.84
C ARG A 42 -9.83 -5.07 -2.00
N VAL A 43 -10.31 -5.20 -0.78
CA VAL A 43 -9.81 -6.20 0.17
C VAL A 43 -10.95 -7.12 0.54
N ALA A 44 -10.76 -8.42 0.35
CA ALA A 44 -11.77 -9.41 0.65
C ALA A 44 -11.19 -10.50 1.55
N ARG A 45 -11.95 -10.87 2.57
CA ARG A 45 -11.60 -11.98 3.44
C ARG A 45 -11.94 -13.28 2.71
N GLY A 46 -10.95 -14.15 2.60
CA GLY A 46 -11.09 -15.41 1.87
C GLY A 46 -10.30 -15.43 0.58
N ALA A 47 -9.91 -16.62 0.14
CA ALA A 47 -9.05 -16.79 -1.03
C ALA A 47 -9.78 -16.54 -2.36
N ASP A 48 -11.11 -16.65 -2.36
CA ASP A 48 -11.92 -16.48 -3.57
C ASP A 48 -12.26 -15.03 -3.88
N GLY A 49 -11.99 -14.12 -2.92
CA GLY A 49 -12.28 -12.70 -3.12
C GLY A 49 -13.76 -12.40 -3.31
N SER A 50 -14.64 -13.08 -2.56
CA SER A 50 -16.08 -12.94 -2.68
C SER A 50 -16.51 -11.47 -2.68
N PRO A 51 -17.27 -11.00 -3.68
CA PRO A 51 -17.71 -9.60 -3.74
C PRO A 51 -18.54 -9.16 -2.54
N LYS A 52 -19.25 -10.08 -1.89
CA LYS A 52 -20.07 -9.75 -0.74
C LYS A 52 -19.27 -9.39 0.50
N ALA A 53 -18.03 -9.86 0.57
CA ALA A 53 -17.14 -9.59 1.70
C ALA A 53 -16.08 -8.54 1.38
N ALA A 54 -16.08 -8.01 0.16
CA ALA A 54 -15.05 -7.08 -0.28
C ALA A 54 -15.34 -5.66 0.24
N GLU A 55 -14.29 -4.99 0.72
CA GLU A 55 -14.34 -3.60 1.17
C GLU A 55 -13.32 -2.79 0.39
N GLU A 56 -13.64 -1.52 0.16
CA GLU A 56 -12.67 -0.60 -0.44
C GLU A 56 -11.78 -0.04 0.67
N VAL A 57 -10.47 -0.11 0.44
CA VAL A 57 -9.46 0.38 1.36
C VAL A 57 -8.60 1.39 0.62
N VAL A 58 -8.29 2.49 1.27
CA VAL A 58 -7.52 3.58 0.67
C VAL A 58 -6.21 3.74 1.41
N VAL A 59 -5.10 3.75 0.66
CA VAL A 59 -3.78 4.06 1.20
C VAL A 59 -3.34 5.41 0.64
N GLY A 60 -2.99 6.34 1.52
CA GLY A 60 -2.49 7.65 1.12
C GLY A 60 -0.98 7.73 1.24
N ILE A 61 -0.36 8.47 0.33
CA ILE A 61 1.06 8.84 0.43
C ILE A 61 1.11 10.36 0.49
N SER A 62 1.66 10.89 1.59
CA SER A 62 1.87 12.34 1.73
C SER A 62 2.72 12.84 0.56
N GLY A 63 2.28 13.93 -0.07
CA GLY A 63 3.02 14.54 -1.17
C GLY A 63 4.40 15.02 -0.74
N GLU A 64 4.50 15.54 0.47
CA GLU A 64 5.78 15.97 1.06
C GLU A 64 6.71 14.78 1.27
N SER A 65 6.20 13.68 1.81
CA SER A 65 6.98 12.46 2.01
C SER A 65 7.49 11.89 0.69
N LEU A 66 6.64 11.88 -0.33
CA LEU A 66 7.01 11.41 -1.65
C LEU A 66 8.12 12.27 -2.25
N ALA A 67 7.98 13.59 -2.21
CA ALA A 67 8.98 14.51 -2.72
C ALA A 67 10.31 14.35 -1.98
N ARG A 68 10.27 14.22 -0.68
CA ARG A 68 11.47 14.03 0.16
C ARG A 68 12.19 12.73 -0.19
N PHE A 69 11.44 11.66 -0.45
CA PHE A 69 12.01 10.39 -0.86
C PHE A 69 12.63 10.45 -2.25
N GLU A 70 11.91 11.04 -3.21
CA GLU A 70 12.32 11.05 -4.62
C GLU A 70 13.47 12.02 -4.92
N LYS A 71 13.53 13.14 -4.22
CA LYS A 71 14.49 14.21 -4.50
C LYS A 71 15.95 13.73 -4.55
N PRO A 72 16.46 13.00 -3.53
CA PRO A 72 17.85 12.50 -3.56
C PRO A 72 18.03 11.23 -4.40
N ARG A 73 16.97 10.64 -4.88
CA ARG A 73 17.01 9.35 -5.56
C ARG A 73 16.52 9.47 -6.99
N ARG A 74 15.30 9.03 -7.22
CA ARG A 74 14.62 9.07 -8.50
C ARG A 74 13.13 9.01 -8.27
N ARG A 75 12.34 9.30 -9.29
CA ARG A 75 10.89 9.15 -9.20
C ARG A 75 10.52 7.67 -9.11
N LEU A 76 9.59 7.37 -8.23
CA LEU A 76 9.01 6.04 -8.15
C LEU A 76 8.07 5.84 -9.34
N SER A 77 8.08 4.64 -9.91
CA SER A 77 7.14 4.30 -10.96
C SER A 77 5.75 4.08 -10.36
N ARG A 78 4.73 4.09 -11.23
CA ARG A 78 3.36 3.79 -10.81
C ARG A 78 3.28 2.41 -10.16
N GLU A 79 3.94 1.42 -10.76
CA GLU A 79 3.97 0.05 -10.26
C GLU A 79 4.63 -0.04 -8.89
N GLU A 80 5.71 0.68 -8.68
CA GLU A 80 6.39 0.71 -7.38
C GLU A 80 5.50 1.32 -6.30
N LYS A 81 4.74 2.37 -6.63
CA LYS A 81 3.81 2.99 -5.69
C LYS A 81 2.65 2.06 -5.36
N ILE A 82 2.15 1.32 -6.34
CA ILE A 82 1.12 0.31 -6.11
C ILE A 82 1.65 -0.77 -5.17
N ASP A 83 2.88 -1.23 -5.41
CA ASP A 83 3.50 -2.26 -4.57
C ASP A 83 3.75 -1.76 -3.14
N LEU A 84 4.22 -0.52 -2.99
CA LEU A 84 4.46 0.07 -1.66
C LEU A 84 3.17 0.16 -0.84
N THR A 85 2.09 0.63 -1.47
CA THR A 85 0.81 0.78 -0.79
C THR A 85 0.17 -0.58 -0.51
N GLY A 86 0.28 -1.51 -1.44
CA GLY A 86 -0.17 -2.89 -1.24
C GLY A 86 0.62 -3.60 -0.14
N TRP A 87 1.92 -3.38 -0.08
CA TRP A 87 2.77 -3.93 0.97
C TRP A 87 2.32 -3.47 2.36
N LEU A 88 1.95 -2.19 2.48
CA LEU A 88 1.45 -1.67 3.75
C LEU A 88 0.14 -2.36 4.17
N ILE A 89 -0.77 -2.58 3.22
CA ILE A 89 -2.00 -3.34 3.49
C ILE A 89 -1.66 -4.77 3.94
N LYS A 90 -0.76 -5.42 3.21
CA LYS A 90 -0.34 -6.79 3.52
C LYS A 90 0.21 -6.89 4.94
N LYS A 91 1.09 -5.97 5.32
CA LYS A 91 1.67 -5.96 6.67
C LYS A 91 0.61 -5.76 7.74
N ASN A 92 -0.36 -4.87 7.49
CA ASN A 92 -1.41 -4.62 8.46
C ASN A 92 -2.35 -5.83 8.61
N ILE A 93 -2.66 -6.52 7.52
CA ILE A 93 -3.42 -7.76 7.58
C ILE A 93 -2.66 -8.82 8.39
N GLU A 94 -1.39 -9.00 8.10
CA GLU A 94 -0.54 -9.99 8.79
C GLU A 94 -0.39 -9.70 10.28
N ALA A 95 -0.41 -8.42 10.65
CA ALA A 95 -0.32 -7.99 12.05
C ALA A 95 -1.70 -7.78 12.70
N GLU A 96 -2.78 -8.02 11.97
CA GLU A 96 -4.16 -7.80 12.39
C GLU A 96 -4.42 -6.38 12.89
N LYS A 97 -3.81 -5.40 12.21
CA LYS A 97 -4.07 -3.99 12.46
C LYS A 97 -5.24 -3.51 11.61
N ALA A 98 -5.99 -2.54 12.13
CA ALA A 98 -7.12 -1.97 11.40
C ALA A 98 -6.68 -1.36 10.07
N LEU A 99 -7.49 -1.57 9.03
CA LEU A 99 -7.22 -1.03 7.70
C LEU A 99 -7.90 0.34 7.54
N ASP A 100 -7.49 1.29 8.36
CA ASP A 100 -8.05 2.63 8.40
C ASP A 100 -6.98 3.70 8.12
N SER A 101 -7.42 4.95 8.03
CA SER A 101 -6.54 6.07 7.69
C SER A 101 -5.39 6.28 8.67
N ASN A 102 -5.55 5.86 9.93
CA ASN A 102 -4.46 5.99 10.92
C ASN A 102 -3.30 5.05 10.59
N ASN A 103 -3.58 3.89 10.04
CA ASN A 103 -2.58 2.87 9.72
C ASN A 103 -2.17 2.88 8.26
N LEU A 104 -2.95 3.52 7.38
CA LEU A 104 -2.76 3.45 5.94
C LEU A 104 -2.44 4.80 5.29
N PHE A 105 -1.90 5.74 6.06
CA PHE A 105 -1.40 7.00 5.50
C PHE A 105 0.12 7.07 5.70
N ILE A 106 0.85 7.05 4.58
CA ILE A 106 2.32 7.05 4.59
C ILE A 106 2.80 8.49 4.69
N ARG A 107 3.51 8.83 5.74
CA ARG A 107 4.03 10.17 5.99
C ARG A 107 5.46 10.10 6.54
N ASP A 108 6.14 11.25 6.56
CA ASP A 108 7.48 11.40 7.12
C ASP A 108 8.46 10.40 6.49
N ASP A 109 9.18 9.66 7.29
CA ASP A 109 10.19 8.70 6.81
C ASP A 109 9.63 7.29 6.59
N GLU A 110 8.31 7.10 6.75
CA GLU A 110 7.69 5.80 6.58
C GLU A 110 7.86 5.25 5.16
N LEU A 111 7.85 6.15 4.16
CA LEU A 111 8.02 5.74 2.77
C LEU A 111 9.38 5.09 2.54
N ALA A 112 10.44 5.68 3.08
CA ALA A 112 11.79 5.13 2.97
C ALA A 112 11.88 3.77 3.68
N ALA A 113 11.26 3.65 4.85
CA ALA A 113 11.25 2.39 5.58
C ALA A 113 10.53 1.28 4.80
N LEU A 114 9.37 1.60 4.22
CA LEU A 114 8.61 0.63 3.42
C LEU A 114 9.36 0.23 2.15
N ALA A 115 9.97 1.20 1.47
CA ALA A 115 10.76 0.92 0.28
C ALA A 115 11.93 -0.01 0.59
N GLY A 116 12.59 0.22 1.73
CA GLY A 116 13.68 -0.64 2.19
C GLY A 116 13.21 -2.06 2.49
N GLN A 117 12.05 -2.21 3.14
CA GLN A 117 11.49 -3.52 3.44
C GLN A 117 11.10 -4.28 2.16
N LEU A 118 10.57 -3.58 1.18
CA LEU A 118 10.15 -4.19 -0.08
C LEU A 118 11.34 -4.47 -1.02
N GLY A 119 12.48 -3.84 -0.76
CA GLY A 119 13.68 -4.00 -1.57
C GLY A 119 13.69 -3.14 -2.82
N ILE A 120 12.94 -2.06 -2.83
CA ILE A 120 12.92 -1.12 -3.95
C ILE A 120 14.23 -0.34 -3.98
N PRO A 121 14.99 -0.39 -5.10
CA PRO A 121 16.23 0.35 -5.19
C PRO A 121 15.98 1.87 -5.20
N GLY A 122 16.76 2.59 -4.42
CA GLY A 122 16.65 4.04 -4.30
C GLY A 122 17.70 4.81 -5.08
#